data_28b7292b4b389b2914b28ca1aee40887
#
_entry.id   28b7292b4b389b2914b28ca1aee40887
#
_cell.length_a   1.000
_cell.length_b   1.000
_cell.length_c   1.000
_cell.angle_alpha   90.00
_cell.angle_beta   90.00
_cell.angle_gamma   90.00
#
_symmetry.space_group_name_H-M   'P 1'
#
loop_
_entity.id
_entity.type
_entity.pdbx_description
1 polymer ?
#
loop_
_entity_poly.entity_id
_entity_poly.type
_entity_poly.pdbx_seq_one_letter_code
_entity_poly.pdbx_strand_id
1 'polypeptide(L)'
;MKLYVFESAKMHVPDRGMMSGRPSGVPVTIPVPFYLIDHPSGLALFDTGMKLDNWPPQYKQDGDQRPDQMIDVQLAALGYKPDDIKYVIMSHLHLDHAGGMPFFPKATFIVRKSELRAAWWPERFQVHYIFDDYKETRNFSFIELDDTEVFDVFQDGSVLCIDTKGHSQGHQSLVVNLPRSGRFVLTADAAAMAEILDEGVLPAIAWNAEEALKSLRKVQHMKREGATVLMAHDPDQWERTRLAPEYYD
;
A
#
# COMPACT_ATOMS: atom_id res chain seq x y z
N MET A 1 16.52 11.85 5.29
CA MET A 1 15.54 10.92 4.70
C MET A 1 14.20 11.64 4.62
N LYS A 2 13.43 11.45 3.53
CA LYS A 2 12.12 12.09 3.33
C LYS A 2 11.08 11.04 2.96
N LEU A 3 9.85 11.24 3.43
CA LEU A 3 8.69 10.46 3.04
C LEU A 3 7.72 11.36 2.28
N TYR A 4 7.50 11.06 1.02
CA TYR A 4 6.49 11.69 0.17
C TYR A 4 5.27 10.80 0.06
N VAL A 5 4.10 11.41 0.07
CA VAL A 5 2.81 10.73 -0.08
C VAL A 5 2.17 11.20 -1.38
N PHE A 6 1.68 10.26 -2.18
CA PHE A 6 1.04 10.56 -3.46
C PHE A 6 -0.36 9.95 -3.52
N GLU A 7 -1.24 10.61 -4.26
CA GLU A 7 -2.54 10.06 -4.64
C GLU A 7 -2.46 9.59 -6.10
N SER A 8 -2.49 8.28 -6.32
CA SER A 8 -2.46 7.70 -7.66
C SER A 8 -3.83 7.69 -8.32
N ALA A 9 -4.90 7.73 -7.52
CA ALA A 9 -6.27 7.63 -7.99
C ALA A 9 -7.24 7.82 -6.83
N LYS A 10 -8.53 7.76 -7.16
CA LYS A 10 -9.63 7.60 -6.19
C LYS A 10 -10.49 6.40 -6.56
N MET A 11 -11.09 5.78 -5.56
CA MET A 11 -12.09 4.73 -5.75
C MET A 11 -13.43 5.14 -5.14
N HIS A 12 -14.52 4.80 -5.84
CA HIS A 12 -15.89 5.03 -5.40
C HIS A 12 -16.45 3.76 -4.79
N VAL A 13 -16.59 3.74 -3.49
CA VAL A 13 -17.15 2.61 -2.75
C VAL A 13 -18.62 2.91 -2.47
N PRO A 14 -19.56 2.05 -2.89
CA PRO A 14 -20.99 2.33 -2.80
C PRO A 14 -21.51 2.42 -1.36
N ASP A 15 -20.78 1.90 -0.42
CA ASP A 15 -21.10 1.98 1.02
C ASP A 15 -19.83 1.99 1.87
N ARG A 16 -19.58 3.10 2.58
CA ARG A 16 -18.44 3.27 3.51
C ARG A 16 -18.40 2.12 4.54
N GLY A 17 -19.54 1.70 5.02
CA GLY A 17 -19.63 0.63 6.00
C GLY A 17 -19.21 -0.74 5.48
N MET A 18 -19.17 -0.94 4.16
CA MET A 18 -18.63 -2.17 3.57
C MET A 18 -17.14 -2.34 3.87
N MET A 19 -16.39 -1.25 4.05
CA MET A 19 -14.97 -1.33 4.42
C MET A 19 -14.74 -1.97 5.80
N SER A 20 -15.68 -1.80 6.72
CA SER A 20 -15.65 -2.36 8.08
C SER A 20 -16.61 -3.54 8.29
N GLY A 21 -17.18 -4.08 7.22
CA GLY A 21 -18.19 -5.15 7.33
C GLY A 21 -19.49 -4.72 8.02
N ARG A 22 -19.76 -3.42 8.13
CA ARG A 22 -20.94 -2.82 8.79
C ARG A 22 -21.69 -1.91 7.81
N PRO A 23 -22.48 -2.45 6.89
CA PRO A 23 -23.17 -1.65 5.87
C PRO A 23 -23.94 -0.46 6.46
N SER A 24 -23.71 0.72 5.89
CA SER A 24 -24.31 2.00 6.31
C SER A 24 -25.23 2.60 5.26
N GLY A 25 -25.10 2.18 4.00
CA GLY A 25 -25.78 2.76 2.85
C GLY A 25 -25.24 4.13 2.42
N VAL A 26 -24.11 4.56 2.97
CA VAL A 26 -23.50 5.85 2.68
C VAL A 26 -22.32 5.65 1.72
N PRO A 27 -22.38 6.15 0.47
CA PRO A 27 -21.26 6.06 -0.45
C PRO A 27 -20.08 6.87 0.04
N VAL A 28 -18.86 6.42 -0.31
CA VAL A 28 -17.63 7.14 0.00
C VAL A 28 -16.64 7.06 -1.17
N THR A 29 -15.90 8.14 -1.38
CA THR A 29 -14.75 8.15 -2.28
C THR A 29 -13.49 8.06 -1.45
N ILE A 30 -12.68 7.04 -1.68
CA ILE A 30 -11.46 6.77 -0.95
C ILE A 30 -10.23 7.08 -1.80
N PRO A 31 -9.14 7.59 -1.19
CA PRO A 31 -7.86 7.78 -1.89
C PRO A 31 -7.18 6.44 -2.16
N VAL A 32 -6.33 6.41 -3.18
CA VAL A 32 -5.43 5.30 -3.50
C VAL A 32 -3.99 5.83 -3.45
N PRO A 33 -3.23 5.56 -2.40
CA PRO A 33 -1.88 6.09 -2.24
C PRO A 33 -0.79 5.22 -2.87
N PHE A 34 0.36 5.85 -3.07
CA PHE A 34 1.67 5.24 -3.03
C PHE A 34 2.64 6.20 -2.32
N TYR A 35 3.80 5.69 -1.92
CA TYR A 35 4.74 6.47 -1.12
C TYR A 35 6.15 6.36 -1.70
N LEU A 36 6.91 7.47 -1.64
CA LEU A 36 8.33 7.47 -1.97
C LEU A 36 9.15 7.79 -0.73
N ILE A 37 10.12 6.96 -0.43
CA ILE A 37 11.13 7.16 0.59
C ILE A 37 12.44 7.57 -0.09
N ASP A 38 12.81 8.85 0.08
CA ASP A 38 14.10 9.38 -0.35
C ASP A 38 15.13 9.12 0.75
N HIS A 39 15.78 7.97 0.68
CA HIS A 39 16.77 7.51 1.64
C HIS A 39 18.21 7.76 1.13
N PRO A 40 19.19 8.11 1.99
CA PRO A 40 20.60 8.31 1.56
C PRO A 40 21.21 7.12 0.80
N SER A 41 20.74 5.89 1.08
CA SER A 41 21.21 4.66 0.41
C SER A 41 20.42 4.30 -0.87
N GLY A 42 19.49 5.15 -1.31
CA GLY A 42 18.71 4.99 -2.55
C GLY A 42 17.21 5.16 -2.34
N LEU A 43 16.50 5.38 -3.44
CA LEU A 43 15.06 5.59 -3.43
C LEU A 43 14.30 4.27 -3.26
N ALA A 44 13.25 4.28 -2.44
CA ALA A 44 12.33 3.16 -2.29
C ALA A 44 10.88 3.62 -2.45
N LEU A 45 10.07 2.83 -3.13
CA LEU A 45 8.63 2.99 -3.18
C LEU A 45 7.97 2.02 -2.19
N PHE A 46 6.84 2.44 -1.62
CA PHE A 46 5.89 1.55 -0.96
C PHE A 46 4.58 1.62 -1.73
N ASP A 47 4.21 0.49 -2.33
CA ASP A 47 3.18 0.32 -3.33
C ASP A 47 3.42 1.14 -4.62
N THR A 48 2.60 0.89 -5.63
CA THR A 48 2.73 1.52 -6.95
C THR A 48 1.42 2.13 -7.43
N GLY A 49 0.41 2.14 -6.57
CA GLY A 49 -0.90 2.70 -6.89
C GLY A 49 -1.70 1.88 -7.90
N MET A 50 -2.71 2.52 -8.45
CA MET A 50 -3.66 1.95 -9.39
C MET A 50 -3.24 2.21 -10.84
N LYS A 51 -3.65 1.31 -11.75
CA LYS A 51 -3.67 1.53 -13.20
C LYS A 51 -5.05 1.16 -13.75
N LEU A 52 -5.93 2.16 -13.81
CA LEU A 52 -7.35 1.95 -14.15
C LEU A 52 -7.55 1.28 -15.51
N ASP A 53 -6.63 1.50 -16.46
CA ASP A 53 -6.70 0.88 -17.79
C ASP A 53 -6.65 -0.65 -17.75
N ASN A 54 -5.98 -1.22 -16.75
CA ASN A 54 -5.87 -2.67 -16.56
C ASN A 54 -7.10 -3.29 -15.90
N TRP A 55 -7.98 -2.45 -15.33
CA TRP A 55 -9.15 -2.96 -14.62
C TRP A 55 -10.16 -3.59 -15.56
N PRO A 56 -10.84 -4.67 -15.14
CA PRO A 56 -11.96 -5.24 -15.87
C PRO A 56 -13.03 -4.18 -16.13
N PRO A 57 -13.66 -4.17 -17.33
CA PRO A 57 -14.59 -3.11 -17.72
C PRO A 57 -15.72 -2.85 -16.72
N GLN A 58 -16.21 -3.90 -16.03
CA GLN A 58 -17.28 -3.81 -15.04
C GLN A 58 -16.90 -3.04 -13.78
N TYR A 59 -15.60 -2.89 -13.47
CA TYR A 59 -15.11 -2.16 -12.30
C TYR A 59 -14.55 -0.77 -12.63
N LYS A 60 -14.35 -0.46 -13.92
CA LYS A 60 -13.75 0.84 -14.33
C LYS A 60 -14.55 2.06 -13.86
N GLN A 61 -15.87 1.92 -13.71
CA GLN A 61 -16.73 2.98 -13.21
C GLN A 61 -16.49 3.32 -11.73
N ASP A 62 -15.87 2.39 -10.99
CA ASP A 62 -15.59 2.55 -9.56
C ASP A 62 -14.23 3.22 -9.30
N GLY A 63 -13.45 3.48 -10.36
CA GLY A 63 -12.15 4.16 -10.28
C GLY A 63 -12.18 5.53 -10.97
N ASP A 64 -11.40 6.45 -10.42
CA ASP A 64 -11.12 7.77 -11.00
C ASP A 64 -9.62 8.02 -10.99
N GLN A 65 -8.99 7.99 -12.17
CA GLN A 65 -7.56 8.21 -12.33
C GLN A 65 -7.29 9.15 -13.50
N ARG A 66 -6.67 10.28 -13.22
CA ARG A 66 -6.23 11.23 -14.24
C ARG A 66 -4.82 10.86 -14.75
N PRO A 67 -4.47 11.26 -16.00
CA PRO A 67 -3.13 11.00 -16.54
C PRO A 67 -1.97 11.55 -15.68
N ASP A 68 -2.19 12.68 -14.99
CA ASP A 68 -1.19 13.29 -14.11
C ASP A 68 -1.02 12.54 -12.78
N GLN A 69 -1.89 11.59 -12.47
CA GLN A 69 -1.81 10.73 -11.28
C GLN A 69 -1.05 9.43 -11.54
N MET A 70 -0.62 9.16 -12.78
CA MET A 70 0.24 8.01 -13.05
C MET A 70 1.57 8.14 -12.30
N ILE A 71 2.06 7.02 -11.76
CA ILE A 71 3.22 7.01 -10.87
C ILE A 71 4.48 7.58 -11.53
N ASP A 72 4.74 7.26 -12.78
CA ASP A 72 5.88 7.77 -13.54
C ASP A 72 5.80 9.28 -13.77
N VAL A 73 4.60 9.81 -14.01
CA VAL A 73 4.36 11.26 -14.19
C VAL A 73 4.59 12.00 -12.86
N GLN A 74 4.08 11.47 -11.76
CA GLN A 74 4.25 12.09 -10.44
C GLN A 74 5.70 12.05 -9.96
N LEU A 75 6.43 10.96 -10.20
CA LEU A 75 7.86 10.87 -9.90
C LEU A 75 8.66 11.89 -10.74
N ALA A 76 8.32 12.03 -12.05
CA ALA A 76 8.95 13.00 -12.93
C ALA A 76 8.73 14.45 -12.47
N ALA A 77 7.59 14.77 -11.87
CA ALA A 77 7.30 16.09 -11.30
C ALA A 77 8.24 16.45 -10.11
N LEU A 78 8.79 15.44 -9.42
CA LEU A 78 9.83 15.62 -8.39
C LEU A 78 11.26 15.50 -8.96
N GLY A 79 11.42 15.29 -10.28
CA GLY A 79 12.71 15.13 -10.93
C GLY A 79 13.28 13.71 -10.90
N TYR A 80 12.51 12.72 -10.48
CA TYR A 80 12.92 11.32 -10.45
C TYR A 80 12.42 10.56 -11.69
N LYS A 81 13.13 9.51 -12.05
CA LYS A 81 12.76 8.57 -13.12
C LYS A 81 12.51 7.18 -12.52
N PRO A 82 11.72 6.34 -13.18
CA PRO A 82 11.55 4.94 -12.73
C PRO A 82 12.87 4.20 -12.53
N ASP A 83 13.88 4.48 -13.36
CA ASP A 83 15.22 3.88 -13.27
C ASP A 83 16.03 4.31 -12.03
N ASP A 84 15.63 5.36 -11.34
CA ASP A 84 16.28 5.84 -10.12
C ASP A 84 15.81 5.06 -8.89
N ILE A 85 14.69 4.34 -9.01
CA ILE A 85 14.10 3.55 -7.92
C ILE A 85 14.91 2.28 -7.68
N LYS A 86 15.47 2.17 -6.48
CA LYS A 86 16.26 0.99 -6.07
C LYS A 86 15.39 -0.14 -5.58
N TYR A 87 14.39 0.17 -4.76
CA TYR A 87 13.47 -0.81 -4.19
C TYR A 87 12.01 -0.43 -4.45
N VAL A 88 11.20 -1.42 -4.75
CA VAL A 88 9.74 -1.32 -4.75
C VAL A 88 9.22 -2.31 -3.73
N ILE A 89 8.69 -1.80 -2.63
CA ILE A 89 8.15 -2.59 -1.53
C ILE A 89 6.65 -2.71 -1.77
N MET A 90 6.15 -3.93 -1.97
CA MET A 90 4.73 -4.15 -2.14
C MET A 90 4.08 -4.52 -0.81
N SER A 91 3.05 -3.80 -0.41
CA SER A 91 2.23 -4.20 0.73
C SER A 91 1.51 -5.51 0.43
N HIS A 92 0.88 -5.55 -0.73
CA HIS A 92 0.22 -6.70 -1.34
C HIS A 92 -0.03 -6.41 -2.83
N LEU A 93 -0.67 -7.32 -3.56
CA LEU A 93 -0.79 -7.23 -5.02
C LEU A 93 -2.24 -7.03 -5.51
N HIS A 94 -3.11 -6.40 -4.74
CA HIS A 94 -4.42 -6.00 -5.22
C HIS A 94 -4.34 -4.83 -6.21
N LEU A 95 -5.43 -4.64 -6.94
CA LEU A 95 -5.59 -3.79 -8.12
C LEU A 95 -5.28 -2.30 -7.90
N ASP A 96 -5.36 -1.83 -6.68
CA ASP A 96 -5.11 -0.44 -6.29
C ASP A 96 -3.70 -0.22 -5.70
N HIS A 97 -2.91 -1.28 -5.55
CA HIS A 97 -1.54 -1.24 -5.05
C HIS A 97 -0.49 -1.62 -6.11
N ALA A 98 -0.83 -2.54 -7.02
CA ALA A 98 0.12 -3.17 -7.93
C ALA A 98 0.16 -2.56 -9.35
N GLY A 99 -0.73 -1.62 -9.67
CA GLY A 99 -0.94 -1.14 -11.05
C GLY A 99 0.28 -0.54 -11.73
N GLY A 100 1.21 0.04 -10.97
CA GLY A 100 2.43 0.65 -11.49
C GLY A 100 3.65 -0.26 -11.51
N MET A 101 3.59 -1.51 -11.07
CA MET A 101 4.75 -2.41 -11.00
C MET A 101 5.56 -2.49 -12.32
N PRO A 102 4.93 -2.58 -13.51
CA PRO A 102 5.67 -2.68 -14.77
C PRO A 102 6.57 -1.49 -15.12
N PHE A 103 6.38 -0.33 -14.49
CA PHE A 103 7.22 0.85 -14.71
C PHE A 103 8.66 0.69 -14.16
N PHE A 104 8.92 -0.29 -13.28
CA PHE A 104 10.15 -0.41 -12.51
C PHE A 104 10.97 -1.68 -12.82
N PRO A 105 11.33 -1.96 -14.08
CA PRO A 105 12.01 -3.21 -14.45
C PRO A 105 13.44 -3.33 -13.89
N LYS A 106 14.04 -2.23 -13.43
CA LYS A 106 15.40 -2.20 -12.86
C LYS A 106 15.41 -2.23 -11.33
N ALA A 107 14.28 -2.00 -10.69
CA ALA A 107 14.17 -2.06 -9.24
C ALA A 107 14.21 -3.49 -8.71
N THR A 108 14.58 -3.64 -7.45
CA THR A 108 14.39 -4.89 -6.73
C THR A 108 13.09 -4.81 -5.94
N PHE A 109 12.17 -5.71 -6.22
CA PHE A 109 10.88 -5.80 -5.52
C PHE A 109 11.04 -6.53 -4.20
N ILE A 110 10.45 -6.00 -3.13
CA ILE A 110 10.40 -6.62 -1.81
C ILE A 110 8.95 -7.00 -1.53
N VAL A 111 8.67 -8.28 -1.50
CA VAL A 111 7.30 -8.81 -1.37
C VAL A 111 7.32 -10.11 -0.58
N ARG A 112 6.23 -10.44 0.09
CA ARG A 112 6.11 -11.74 0.74
C ARG A 112 5.81 -12.83 -0.26
N LYS A 113 6.47 -13.96 -0.09
CA LYS A 113 6.32 -15.14 -0.97
C LYS A 113 4.89 -15.67 -1.02
N SER A 114 4.19 -15.61 0.11
CA SER A 114 2.76 -15.95 0.21
C SER A 114 1.89 -15.03 -0.64
N GLU A 115 2.25 -13.75 -0.76
CA GLU A 115 1.55 -12.79 -1.61
C GLU A 115 1.74 -13.10 -3.10
N LEU A 116 2.98 -13.36 -3.52
CA LEU A 116 3.25 -13.77 -4.89
C LEU A 116 2.46 -15.03 -5.27
N ARG A 117 2.40 -16.01 -4.36
CA ARG A 117 1.61 -17.23 -4.60
C ARG A 117 0.13 -16.92 -4.75
N ALA A 118 -0.43 -16.08 -3.87
CA ALA A 118 -1.83 -15.70 -3.95
C ALA A 118 -2.15 -14.96 -5.24
N ALA A 119 -1.31 -14.01 -5.66
CA ALA A 119 -1.52 -13.24 -6.86
C ALA A 119 -1.40 -14.06 -8.16
N TRP A 120 -0.42 -14.98 -8.23
CA TRP A 120 -0.23 -15.83 -9.44
C TRP A 120 -1.22 -16.99 -9.54
N TRP A 121 -1.81 -17.44 -8.42
CA TRP A 121 -2.83 -18.52 -8.37
C TRP A 121 -3.91 -18.16 -7.36
N PRO A 122 -4.70 -17.08 -7.63
CA PRO A 122 -5.71 -16.62 -6.68
C PRO A 122 -6.84 -17.62 -6.53
N GLU A 123 -7.36 -17.70 -5.32
CA GLU A 123 -8.60 -18.42 -5.06
C GLU A 123 -9.78 -17.73 -5.78
N ARG A 124 -10.83 -18.47 -6.12
CA ARG A 124 -11.95 -17.94 -6.93
C ARG A 124 -12.63 -16.70 -6.34
N PHE A 125 -12.59 -16.53 -5.02
CA PHE A 125 -13.18 -15.39 -4.33
C PHE A 125 -12.24 -14.18 -4.25
N GLN A 126 -10.96 -14.34 -4.57
CA GLN A 126 -9.95 -13.28 -4.55
C GLN A 126 -9.95 -12.52 -5.88
N VAL A 127 -11.00 -11.75 -6.11
CA VAL A 127 -11.24 -11.05 -7.38
C VAL A 127 -10.43 -9.77 -7.58
N HIS A 128 -9.70 -9.34 -6.54
CA HIS A 128 -8.96 -8.07 -6.54
C HIS A 128 -7.56 -8.18 -7.15
N TYR A 129 -7.09 -9.38 -7.47
CA TYR A 129 -5.83 -9.58 -8.19
C TYR A 129 -6.04 -9.41 -9.69
N ILE A 130 -5.42 -8.38 -10.28
CA ILE A 130 -5.46 -8.11 -11.72
C ILE A 130 -4.16 -8.57 -12.37
N PHE A 131 -4.21 -9.66 -13.09
CA PHE A 131 -3.01 -10.27 -13.68
C PHE A 131 -2.22 -9.32 -14.58
N ASP A 132 -2.90 -8.39 -15.26
CA ASP A 132 -2.28 -7.39 -16.13
C ASP A 132 -1.39 -6.40 -15.37
N ASP A 133 -1.55 -6.25 -14.06
CA ASP A 133 -0.74 -5.34 -13.25
C ASP A 133 0.67 -5.91 -12.98
N TYR A 134 0.82 -7.23 -12.94
CA TYR A 134 2.10 -7.85 -12.54
C TYR A 134 2.61 -8.96 -13.49
N LYS A 135 1.89 -9.35 -14.55
CA LYS A 135 2.29 -10.44 -15.46
C LYS A 135 3.68 -10.23 -16.09
N GLU A 136 4.05 -8.97 -16.35
CA GLU A 136 5.33 -8.61 -16.97
C GLU A 136 6.50 -8.66 -15.97
N THR A 137 6.20 -8.67 -14.67
CA THR A 137 7.22 -8.63 -13.61
C THR A 137 7.87 -9.97 -13.33
N ARG A 138 7.44 -11.05 -13.97
CA ARG A 138 7.94 -12.41 -13.73
C ARG A 138 9.47 -12.56 -13.78
N ASN A 139 10.13 -11.74 -14.59
CA ASN A 139 11.57 -11.78 -14.76
C ASN A 139 12.28 -10.61 -14.04
N PHE A 140 11.59 -9.85 -13.21
CA PHE A 140 12.19 -8.79 -12.43
C PHE A 140 12.95 -9.36 -11.23
N SER A 141 13.73 -8.52 -10.57
CA SER A 141 14.47 -8.90 -9.37
C SER A 141 13.54 -8.86 -8.15
N PHE A 142 13.51 -9.93 -7.35
CA PHE A 142 12.71 -10.02 -6.14
C PHE A 142 13.57 -10.40 -4.92
N ILE A 143 13.29 -9.76 -3.80
CA ILE A 143 13.58 -10.24 -2.46
C ILE A 143 12.26 -10.80 -1.92
N GLU A 144 12.14 -12.11 -1.96
CA GLU A 144 10.95 -12.82 -1.47
C GLU A 144 11.08 -13.03 0.03
N LEU A 145 10.22 -12.35 0.82
CA LEU A 145 10.20 -12.53 2.27
C LEU A 145 9.35 -13.76 2.61
N ASP A 146 9.95 -14.70 3.33
CA ASP A 146 9.23 -15.82 3.93
C ASP A 146 8.61 -15.38 5.28
N ASP A 147 8.51 -16.27 6.25
CA ASP A 147 7.87 -16.03 7.56
C ASP A 147 8.64 -15.05 8.48
N THR A 148 9.38 -14.11 7.89
CA THR A 148 10.12 -13.08 8.61
C THR A 148 9.15 -12.03 9.15
N GLU A 149 9.07 -11.84 10.46
CA GLU A 149 8.19 -10.82 11.05
C GLU A 149 8.61 -9.39 10.68
N VAL A 150 9.91 -9.12 10.62
CA VAL A 150 10.49 -7.80 10.30
C VAL A 150 11.63 -7.96 9.31
N PHE A 151 11.64 -7.12 8.28
CA PHE A 151 12.74 -7.01 7.31
C PHE A 151 13.20 -5.56 7.23
N ASP A 152 14.49 -5.30 7.48
CA ASP A 152 15.10 -3.98 7.41
C ASP A 152 15.63 -3.72 6.00
N VAL A 153 14.98 -2.80 5.27
CA VAL A 153 15.24 -2.53 3.84
C VAL A 153 16.64 -1.98 3.58
N PHE A 154 17.10 -1.08 4.45
CA PHE A 154 18.42 -0.42 4.31
C PHE A 154 19.45 -0.87 5.34
N GLN A 155 19.10 -1.81 6.23
CA GLN A 155 19.94 -2.35 7.28
C GLN A 155 20.44 -1.30 8.30
N ASP A 156 19.62 -0.28 8.55
CA ASP A 156 19.93 0.82 9.49
C ASP A 156 18.76 1.14 10.44
N GLY A 157 17.71 0.35 10.42
CA GLY A 157 16.53 0.50 11.25
C GLY A 157 15.56 1.60 10.79
N SER A 158 15.83 2.25 9.68
CA SER A 158 15.02 3.39 9.23
C SER A 158 13.73 2.99 8.50
N VAL A 159 13.76 1.89 7.73
CA VAL A 159 12.64 1.42 6.91
C VAL A 159 12.45 -0.08 7.10
N LEU A 160 11.35 -0.46 7.76
CA LEU A 160 11.10 -1.83 8.17
C LEU A 160 9.78 -2.35 7.56
N CYS A 161 9.86 -3.42 6.79
CA CYS A 161 8.68 -4.20 6.40
C CYS A 161 8.25 -5.05 7.60
N ILE A 162 7.00 -4.97 8.00
CA ILE A 162 6.43 -5.76 9.09
C ILE A 162 5.30 -6.64 8.58
N ASP A 163 5.25 -7.88 9.08
CA ASP A 163 4.15 -8.80 8.77
C ASP A 163 2.85 -8.27 9.35
N THR A 164 1.89 -8.01 8.44
CA THR A 164 0.52 -7.63 8.77
C THR A 164 -0.48 -8.39 7.88
N LYS A 165 -0.19 -9.69 7.67
CA LYS A 165 -1.08 -10.58 6.91
C LYS A 165 -2.48 -10.65 7.50
N GLY A 166 -3.43 -11.00 6.65
CA GLY A 166 -4.84 -11.16 7.04
C GLY A 166 -5.81 -10.54 6.05
N HIS A 167 -5.53 -9.32 5.55
CA HIS A 167 -6.24 -8.75 4.41
C HIS A 167 -5.97 -9.60 3.16
N SER A 168 -4.72 -9.82 2.84
CA SER A 168 -4.24 -10.84 1.90
C SER A 168 -3.28 -11.82 2.60
N GLN A 169 -2.87 -12.87 1.90
CA GLN A 169 -2.04 -13.95 2.46
C GLN A 169 -0.64 -13.49 2.84
N GLY A 170 -0.09 -12.52 2.13
CA GLY A 170 1.24 -11.99 2.33
C GLY A 170 1.27 -10.48 2.56
N HIS A 171 0.18 -9.91 3.06
CA HIS A 171 0.13 -8.48 3.34
C HIS A 171 1.21 -8.05 4.34
N GLN A 172 1.87 -6.92 4.07
CA GLN A 172 2.82 -6.28 4.96
C GLN A 172 2.59 -4.77 5.03
N SER A 173 2.88 -4.19 6.17
CA SER A 173 2.91 -2.74 6.38
C SER A 173 4.36 -2.24 6.44
N LEU A 174 4.56 -0.94 6.30
CA LEU A 174 5.88 -0.34 6.36
C LEU A 174 6.01 0.58 7.57
N VAL A 175 7.06 0.40 8.36
CA VAL A 175 7.46 1.35 9.40
C VAL A 175 8.58 2.22 8.84
N VAL A 176 8.43 3.55 8.95
CA VAL A 176 9.44 4.53 8.52
C VAL A 176 9.82 5.40 9.72
N ASN A 177 11.07 5.30 10.17
CA ASN A 177 11.61 6.09 11.27
C ASN A 177 12.29 7.35 10.72
N LEU A 178 11.56 8.46 10.68
CA LEU A 178 12.05 9.75 10.17
C LEU A 178 12.84 10.50 11.24
N PRO A 179 13.93 11.20 10.87
CA PRO A 179 14.79 11.87 11.84
C PRO A 179 14.12 12.98 12.66
N ARG A 180 13.20 13.73 12.05
CA ARG A 180 12.50 14.86 12.70
C ARG A 180 11.02 14.60 12.92
N SER A 181 10.35 13.96 11.98
CA SER A 181 8.91 13.69 12.07
C SER A 181 8.56 12.45 12.90
N GLY A 182 9.56 11.67 13.34
CA GLY A 182 9.37 10.49 14.19
C GLY A 182 8.94 9.24 13.40
N ARG A 183 8.30 8.31 14.10
CA ARG A 183 7.91 7.02 13.53
C ARG A 183 6.58 7.12 12.80
N PHE A 184 6.56 6.65 11.56
CA PHE A 184 5.36 6.43 10.76
C PHE A 184 5.10 4.94 10.58
N VAL A 185 3.81 4.57 10.51
CA VAL A 185 3.35 3.25 10.09
C VAL A 185 2.41 3.44 8.89
N LEU A 186 2.84 3.00 7.73
CA LEU A 186 2.04 2.98 6.50
C LEU A 186 1.33 1.63 6.48
N THR A 187 0.03 1.63 6.77
CA THR A 187 -0.70 0.39 7.05
C THR A 187 -1.12 -0.37 5.81
N ALA A 188 -1.20 0.32 4.66
CA ALA A 188 -1.96 -0.19 3.54
C ALA A 188 -3.33 -0.72 4.02
N ASP A 189 -3.68 -1.95 3.72
CA ASP A 189 -5.01 -2.52 4.00
C ASP A 189 -5.10 -3.32 5.31
N ALA A 190 -4.02 -3.38 6.10
CA ALA A 190 -4.12 -3.93 7.45
C ALA A 190 -5.04 -3.09 8.35
N ALA A 191 -5.11 -1.77 8.09
CA ALA A 191 -6.05 -0.83 8.68
C ALA A 191 -6.34 0.25 7.63
N ALA A 192 -7.31 0.01 6.77
CA ALA A 192 -7.60 0.88 5.63
C ALA A 192 -8.21 2.23 6.05
N MET A 193 -8.92 2.29 7.17
CA MET A 193 -9.63 3.48 7.68
C MET A 193 -9.52 3.58 9.21
N ALA A 194 -9.69 4.80 9.74
CA ALA A 194 -9.64 5.08 11.18
C ALA A 194 -10.69 4.29 11.97
N GLU A 195 -11.88 4.12 11.44
CA GLU A 195 -12.95 3.32 12.08
C GLU A 195 -12.50 1.87 12.32
N ILE A 196 -11.79 1.26 11.35
CA ILE A 196 -11.26 -0.09 11.47
C ILE A 196 -10.19 -0.12 12.57
N LEU A 197 -9.25 0.84 12.52
CA LEU A 197 -8.14 0.91 13.46
C LEU A 197 -8.59 1.20 14.89
N ASP A 198 -9.42 2.22 15.08
CA ASP A 198 -9.75 2.76 16.40
C ASP A 198 -10.78 1.89 17.13
N GLU A 199 -11.76 1.36 16.40
CA GLU A 199 -12.76 0.45 16.97
C GLU A 199 -12.30 -1.00 17.03
N GLY A 200 -11.20 -1.35 16.34
CA GLY A 200 -10.69 -2.72 16.33
C GLY A 200 -11.61 -3.71 15.61
N VAL A 201 -12.33 -3.23 14.59
CA VAL A 201 -13.25 -4.07 13.82
C VAL A 201 -12.55 -4.78 12.68
N LEU A 202 -13.10 -5.94 12.29
CA LEU A 202 -12.56 -6.70 11.17
C LEU A 202 -12.77 -5.95 9.84
N PRO A 203 -11.74 -5.76 9.00
CA PRO A 203 -11.92 -5.29 7.63
C PRO A 203 -12.86 -6.22 6.85
N ALA A 204 -13.69 -5.65 5.97
CA ALA A 204 -14.64 -6.46 5.19
C ALA A 204 -13.92 -7.42 4.22
N ILE A 205 -12.79 -6.97 3.65
CA ILE A 205 -11.93 -7.81 2.82
C ILE A 205 -10.85 -8.39 3.73
N ALA A 206 -10.97 -9.67 4.03
CA ALA A 206 -9.98 -10.39 4.81
C ALA A 206 -9.85 -11.82 4.28
N TRP A 207 -8.65 -12.19 3.87
CA TRP A 207 -8.31 -13.59 3.57
C TRP A 207 -8.44 -14.47 4.83
N ASN A 208 -7.99 -13.94 5.96
CA ASN A 208 -8.08 -14.62 7.25
C ASN A 208 -8.40 -13.63 8.38
N ALA A 209 -9.57 -13.80 8.98
CA ALA A 209 -10.07 -12.89 10.00
C ALA A 209 -9.20 -12.87 11.27
N GLU A 210 -8.67 -14.01 11.70
CA GLU A 210 -7.85 -14.10 12.90
C GLU A 210 -6.51 -13.39 12.71
N GLU A 211 -5.85 -13.62 11.57
CA GLU A 211 -4.60 -12.94 11.22
C GLU A 211 -4.81 -11.43 11.02
N ALA A 212 -5.91 -11.02 10.37
CA ALA A 212 -6.26 -9.61 10.21
C ALA A 212 -6.41 -8.90 11.57
N LEU A 213 -7.10 -9.51 12.54
CA LEU A 213 -7.23 -8.95 13.88
C LEU A 213 -5.90 -8.91 14.65
N LYS A 214 -5.01 -9.92 14.48
CA LYS A 214 -3.65 -9.88 15.06
C LYS A 214 -2.85 -8.70 14.48
N SER A 215 -2.89 -8.53 13.17
CA SER A 215 -2.22 -7.45 12.44
C SER A 215 -2.76 -6.09 12.86
N LEU A 216 -4.07 -5.94 12.96
CA LEU A 216 -4.71 -4.72 13.44
C LEU A 216 -4.25 -4.34 14.86
N ARG A 217 -4.21 -5.32 15.79
CA ARG A 217 -3.70 -5.09 17.17
C ARG A 217 -2.24 -4.67 17.19
N LYS A 218 -1.42 -5.19 16.27
CA LYS A 218 -0.01 -4.78 16.10
C LYS A 218 0.06 -3.30 15.72
N VAL A 219 -0.73 -2.85 14.74
CA VAL A 219 -0.81 -1.43 14.34
C VAL A 219 -1.34 -0.55 15.48
N GLN A 220 -2.42 -0.97 16.16
CA GLN A 220 -2.95 -0.27 17.33
C GLN A 220 -1.89 -0.10 18.44
N HIS A 221 -1.07 -1.13 18.66
CA HIS A 221 0.02 -1.05 19.65
C HIS A 221 1.03 0.02 19.24
N MET A 222 1.48 0.04 17.98
CA MET A 222 2.42 1.05 17.48
C MET A 222 1.85 2.47 17.58
N LYS A 223 0.54 2.65 17.31
CA LYS A 223 -0.15 3.94 17.50
C LYS A 223 -0.11 4.39 18.96
N ARG A 224 -0.35 3.47 19.91
CA ARG A 224 -0.25 3.77 21.36
C ARG A 224 1.17 4.12 21.80
N GLU A 225 2.19 3.54 21.14
CA GLU A 225 3.61 3.86 21.35
C GLU A 225 4.03 5.19 20.69
N GLY A 226 3.09 5.95 20.12
CA GLY A 226 3.32 7.28 19.58
C GLY A 226 3.67 7.32 18.09
N ALA A 227 3.50 6.22 17.34
CA ALA A 227 3.69 6.26 15.90
C ALA A 227 2.54 7.01 15.21
N THR A 228 2.88 7.80 14.20
CA THR A 228 1.89 8.35 13.25
C THR A 228 1.47 7.25 12.29
N VAL A 229 0.18 6.92 12.28
CA VAL A 229 -0.36 5.88 11.39
C VAL A 229 -0.99 6.54 10.16
N LEU A 230 -0.51 6.21 8.97
CA LEU A 230 -1.11 6.60 7.69
C LEU A 230 -1.86 5.39 7.13
N MET A 231 -3.17 5.56 7.00
CA MET A 231 -4.09 4.58 6.44
C MET A 231 -4.29 4.82 4.94
N ALA A 232 -4.41 3.75 4.16
CA ALA A 232 -4.45 3.88 2.70
C ALA A 232 -5.73 4.57 2.20
N HIS A 233 -6.86 4.28 2.83
CA HIS A 233 -8.17 4.58 2.26
C HIS A 233 -9.05 5.47 3.16
N ASP A 234 -8.45 6.20 4.11
CA ASP A 234 -9.19 7.09 5.00
C ASP A 234 -9.33 8.50 4.40
N PRO A 235 -10.51 8.90 3.88
CA PRO A 235 -10.68 10.19 3.26
C PRO A 235 -10.54 11.34 4.28
N ASP A 236 -10.95 11.14 5.53
CA ASP A 236 -10.90 12.17 6.56
C ASP A 236 -9.45 12.45 7.02
N GLN A 237 -8.60 11.40 7.05
CA GLN A 237 -7.17 11.55 7.28
C GLN A 237 -6.49 12.22 6.09
N TRP A 238 -6.91 11.83 4.87
CA TRP A 238 -6.29 12.28 3.63
C TRP A 238 -6.36 13.80 3.44
N GLU A 239 -7.46 14.44 3.86
CA GLU A 239 -7.62 15.91 3.81
C GLU A 239 -6.53 16.66 4.60
N ARG A 240 -5.89 16.01 5.55
CA ARG A 240 -4.85 16.59 6.44
C ARG A 240 -3.45 16.05 6.17
N THR A 241 -3.35 15.09 5.26
CA THR A 241 -2.07 14.48 4.88
C THR A 241 -1.30 15.41 3.95
N ARG A 242 -0.02 15.60 4.21
CA ARG A 242 0.86 16.34 3.29
C ARG A 242 1.10 15.49 2.07
N LEU A 243 0.68 15.97 0.91
CA LEU A 243 0.91 15.32 -0.36
C LEU A 243 2.14 15.91 -1.05
N ALA A 244 2.79 15.14 -1.91
CA ALA A 244 3.89 15.63 -2.73
C ALA A 244 3.49 16.91 -3.52
N PRO A 245 4.36 17.93 -3.63
CA PRO A 245 5.80 17.91 -3.33
C PRO A 245 6.18 18.12 -1.84
N GLU A 246 5.22 18.30 -0.95
CA GLU A 246 5.51 18.34 0.49
C GLU A 246 5.94 16.94 0.99
N TYR A 247 6.68 16.90 2.10
CA TYR A 247 7.20 15.67 2.68
C TYR A 247 7.26 15.71 4.21
N TYR A 248 7.43 14.55 4.78
CA TYR A 248 7.82 14.35 6.19
C TYR A 248 9.30 13.96 6.25
N ASP A 249 10.03 14.40 7.30
CA ASP A 249 11.47 14.17 7.42
C ASP A 249 11.99 14.01 8.88
#